data_fef1571c41e622d131d3a6b54341cbc6
#
_entry.id   fef1571c41e622d131d3a6b54341cbc6
#
_cell.length_a   1.000
_cell.length_b   1.000
_cell.length_c   1.000
_cell.angle_alpha   90.00
_cell.angle_beta   90.00
_cell.angle_gamma   90.00
#
_symmetry.space_group_name_H-M   'P 1'
#
loop_
_entity.id
_entity.type
_entity.pdbx_description
1 polymer ?
#
loop_
_entity_poly.entity_id
_entity_poly.type
_entity_poly.pdbx_seq_one_letter_code
_entity_poly.pdbx_strand_id
1 'polypeptide(L)'
;TFAAVAFGLPWLLLPQIRVEGILAYNIPASYMMILPTFGIILGRIICERKIHGWFHWIYTIAFIESTAVMVLCAAKVITGKAADDMLTVSSMALSIVLLLGMMIDGQELYPFKDLKKAIGIHIMFVAIAQISNLPQLIHAGALRTADEIVSYLLFAPIDIFVVQSIYFFGEEYAWRGCLQGRLQNIFGKRMGVILLGIIWELWHMPLWFQISEP
;
A
#
# COMPACT_ATOMS: atom_id res chain seq x y z
N THR A 1 6.89 -9.39 -16.16
CA THR A 1 7.36 -8.18 -15.45
C THR A 1 6.62 -7.98 -14.13
N PHE A 2 5.25 -7.94 -14.14
CA PHE A 2 4.45 -7.73 -12.93
C PHE A 2 4.84 -8.70 -11.79
N ALA A 3 4.80 -10.00 -12.04
CA ALA A 3 5.13 -10.99 -11.01
C ALA A 3 6.59 -10.87 -10.49
N ALA A 4 7.55 -10.57 -11.36
CA ALA A 4 8.92 -10.38 -10.94
C ALA A 4 9.11 -9.18 -10.00
N VAL A 5 8.37 -8.10 -10.22
CA VAL A 5 8.40 -6.90 -9.36
C VAL A 5 7.60 -7.15 -8.08
N ALA A 6 6.32 -7.52 -8.20
CA ALA A 6 5.41 -7.62 -7.06
C ALA A 6 5.78 -8.74 -6.08
N PHE A 7 6.29 -9.87 -6.58
CA PHE A 7 6.67 -11.02 -5.75
C PHE A 7 8.18 -11.16 -5.59
N GLY A 8 8.98 -10.94 -6.65
CA GLY A 8 10.41 -11.18 -6.63
C GLY A 8 11.17 -10.20 -5.75
N LEU A 9 10.89 -8.91 -5.83
CA LEU A 9 11.60 -7.90 -5.02
C LEU A 9 11.37 -8.06 -3.51
N PRO A 10 10.16 -8.35 -2.99
CA PRO A 10 10.00 -8.64 -1.57
C PRO A 10 10.88 -9.80 -1.09
N TRP A 11 10.90 -10.92 -1.79
CA TRP A 11 11.73 -12.07 -1.41
C TRP A 11 13.23 -11.79 -1.47
N LEU A 12 13.67 -10.87 -2.33
CA LEU A 12 15.09 -10.49 -2.43
C LEU A 12 15.51 -9.51 -1.34
N LEU A 13 14.67 -8.54 -0.99
CA LEU A 13 15.07 -7.42 -0.13
C LEU A 13 14.66 -7.60 1.32
N LEU A 14 13.46 -8.12 1.59
CA LEU A 14 12.97 -8.20 2.97
C LEU A 14 13.84 -9.05 3.90
N PRO A 15 14.38 -10.21 3.49
CA PRO A 15 15.25 -11.00 4.36
C PRO A 15 16.54 -10.27 4.78
N GLN A 16 16.92 -9.20 4.07
CA GLN A 16 18.11 -8.41 4.38
C GLN A 16 17.84 -7.33 5.46
N ILE A 17 16.57 -7.05 5.75
CA ILE A 17 16.18 -6.01 6.68
C ILE A 17 15.86 -6.64 8.02
N ARG A 18 16.70 -6.30 9.01
CA ARG A 18 16.49 -6.73 10.39
C ARG A 18 16.11 -5.52 11.22
N VAL A 19 14.82 -5.41 11.48
CA VAL A 19 14.23 -4.37 12.33
C VAL A 19 13.32 -5.07 13.33
N GLU A 20 13.27 -4.54 14.54
CA GLU A 20 12.49 -5.14 15.63
C GLU A 20 11.18 -4.36 15.85
N GLY A 21 10.23 -5.03 16.51
CA GLY A 21 8.95 -4.45 16.89
C GLY A 21 8.06 -4.11 15.70
N ILE A 22 7.27 -3.06 15.82
CA ILE A 22 6.31 -2.65 14.80
C ILE A 22 6.98 -2.26 13.48
N LEU A 23 8.23 -1.80 13.51
CA LEU A 23 8.99 -1.42 12.33
C LEU A 23 9.31 -2.63 11.43
N ALA A 24 9.41 -3.83 12.01
CA ALA A 24 9.59 -5.07 11.27
C ALA A 24 8.43 -5.37 10.31
N TYR A 25 7.26 -4.79 10.57
CA TYR A 25 6.08 -4.90 9.71
C TYR A 25 5.89 -3.65 8.83
N ASN A 26 5.92 -2.46 9.42
CA ASN A 26 5.55 -1.21 8.73
C ASN A 26 6.45 -0.92 7.52
N ILE A 27 7.77 -1.02 7.67
CA ILE A 27 8.72 -0.72 6.61
C ILE A 27 8.55 -1.69 5.42
N PRO A 28 8.57 -3.03 5.62
CA PRO A 28 8.31 -3.98 4.55
C PRO A 28 6.93 -3.81 3.90
N ALA A 29 5.87 -3.61 4.70
CA ALA A 29 4.51 -3.45 4.20
C ALA A 29 4.39 -2.22 3.30
N SER A 30 4.88 -1.07 3.74
CA SER A 30 4.87 0.17 2.96
C SER A 30 5.57 0.00 1.61
N TYR A 31 6.74 -0.65 1.59
CA TYR A 31 7.44 -0.96 0.36
C TYR A 31 6.63 -1.90 -0.54
N MET A 32 6.13 -3.00 -0.01
CA MET A 32 5.39 -3.99 -0.79
C MET A 32 4.16 -3.40 -1.46
N MET A 33 3.43 -2.50 -0.81
CA MET A 33 2.20 -1.91 -1.36
C MET A 33 2.44 -1.03 -2.61
N ILE A 34 3.65 -0.54 -2.84
CA ILE A 34 4.03 0.20 -4.07
C ILE A 34 4.30 -0.75 -5.24
N LEU A 35 4.83 -1.94 -4.97
CA LEU A 35 5.36 -2.84 -5.99
C LEU A 35 4.34 -3.33 -7.01
N PRO A 36 3.10 -3.71 -6.66
CA PRO A 36 2.11 -4.19 -7.63
C PRO A 36 1.82 -3.15 -8.72
N THR A 37 1.58 -1.91 -8.34
CA THR A 37 1.32 -0.83 -9.32
C THR A 37 2.55 -0.50 -10.14
N PHE A 38 3.73 -0.41 -9.52
CA PHE A 38 4.95 -0.20 -10.28
C PHE A 38 5.24 -1.37 -11.25
N GLY A 39 4.93 -2.61 -10.88
CA GLY A 39 5.03 -3.77 -11.77
C GLY A 39 4.14 -3.68 -12.99
N ILE A 40 2.92 -3.11 -12.87
CA ILE A 40 2.03 -2.81 -14.01
C ILE A 40 2.64 -1.70 -14.88
N ILE A 41 3.08 -0.61 -14.25
CA ILE A 41 3.69 0.53 -14.95
C ILE A 41 4.92 0.11 -15.73
N LEU A 42 5.83 -0.63 -15.10
CA LEU A 42 7.04 -1.14 -15.75
C LEU A 42 6.69 -2.07 -16.92
N GLY A 43 5.65 -2.91 -16.76
CA GLY A 43 5.14 -3.73 -17.85
C GLY A 43 4.70 -2.90 -19.05
N ARG A 44 3.97 -1.80 -18.81
CA ARG A 44 3.54 -0.88 -19.87
C ARG A 44 4.73 -0.15 -20.50
N ILE A 45 5.67 0.35 -19.71
CA ILE A 45 6.90 1.00 -20.22
C ILE A 45 7.64 0.06 -21.17
N ILE A 46 7.81 -1.20 -20.80
CA ILE A 46 8.51 -2.20 -21.62
C ILE A 46 7.75 -2.48 -22.93
N CYS A 47 6.42 -2.63 -22.85
CA CYS A 47 5.59 -2.97 -24.02
C CYS A 47 5.33 -1.77 -24.94
N GLU A 48 5.04 -0.61 -24.37
CA GLU A 48 4.58 0.57 -25.09
C GLU A 48 5.70 1.61 -25.29
N ARG A 49 6.84 1.44 -24.59
CA ARG A 49 8.02 2.36 -24.59
C ARG A 49 7.66 3.81 -24.24
N LYS A 50 6.61 4.02 -23.44
CA LYS A 50 6.13 5.33 -23.01
C LYS A 50 5.72 5.30 -21.56
N ILE A 51 5.94 6.43 -20.89
CA ILE A 51 5.38 6.72 -19.57
C ILE A 51 4.13 7.56 -19.83
N HIS A 52 2.99 7.08 -19.42
CA HIS A 52 1.70 7.73 -19.65
C HIS A 52 1.25 8.48 -18.40
N GLY A 53 1.15 9.82 -18.53
CA GLY A 53 0.54 10.67 -17.53
C GLY A 53 1.30 10.81 -16.20
N TRP A 54 0.80 11.69 -15.36
CA TRP A 54 1.36 12.03 -14.05
C TRP A 54 1.33 10.86 -13.05
N PHE A 55 0.31 10.00 -13.15
CA PHE A 55 0.14 8.84 -12.27
C PHE A 55 1.31 7.86 -12.35
N HIS A 56 1.81 7.57 -13.55
CA HIS A 56 2.95 6.70 -13.73
C HIS A 56 4.23 7.29 -13.12
N TRP A 57 4.40 8.61 -13.21
CA TRP A 57 5.53 9.30 -12.61
C TRP A 57 5.50 9.24 -11.09
N ILE A 58 4.34 9.47 -10.45
CA ILE A 58 4.20 9.39 -8.99
C ILE A 58 4.63 8.01 -8.48
N TYR A 59 4.10 6.94 -9.08
CA TYR A 59 4.47 5.58 -8.66
C TYR A 59 5.90 5.19 -9.02
N THR A 60 6.47 5.74 -10.07
CA THR A 60 7.88 5.55 -10.39
C THR A 60 8.77 6.23 -9.33
N ILE A 61 8.42 7.45 -8.92
CA ILE A 61 9.12 8.18 -7.85
C ILE A 61 8.97 7.42 -6.53
N ALA A 62 7.75 7.02 -6.16
CA ALA A 62 7.49 6.25 -4.95
C ALA A 62 8.31 4.94 -4.92
N PHE A 63 8.41 4.24 -6.04
CA PHE A 63 9.22 3.02 -6.15
C PHE A 63 10.71 3.30 -5.98
N ILE A 64 11.25 4.31 -6.66
CA ILE A 64 12.68 4.65 -6.57
C ILE A 64 13.02 5.05 -5.13
N GLU A 65 12.23 5.92 -4.53
CA GLU A 65 12.43 6.41 -3.18
C GLU A 65 12.33 5.28 -2.15
N SER A 66 11.23 4.52 -2.16
CA SER A 66 11.04 3.42 -1.22
C SER A 66 12.11 2.33 -1.37
N THR A 67 12.52 2.01 -2.61
CA THR A 67 13.62 1.07 -2.85
C THR A 67 14.95 1.60 -2.33
N ALA A 68 15.25 2.89 -2.52
CA ALA A 68 16.46 3.50 -1.98
C ALA A 68 16.48 3.45 -0.44
N VAL A 69 15.37 3.78 0.22
CA VAL A 69 15.23 3.69 1.68
C VAL A 69 15.45 2.25 2.14
N MET A 70 14.84 1.26 1.47
CA MET A 70 15.00 -0.15 1.78
C MET A 70 16.45 -0.61 1.65
N VAL A 71 17.14 -0.24 0.58
CA VAL A 71 18.56 -0.58 0.36
C VAL A 71 19.45 0.06 1.42
N LEU A 72 19.23 1.34 1.77
CA LEU A 72 19.99 2.03 2.80
C LEU A 72 19.78 1.41 4.18
N CYS A 73 18.55 0.99 4.48
CA CYS A 73 18.22 0.30 5.72
C CYS A 73 18.88 -1.09 5.78
N ALA A 74 18.80 -1.88 4.70
CA ALA A 74 19.44 -3.19 4.59
C ALA A 74 20.98 -3.10 4.70
N ALA A 75 21.57 -2.07 4.11
CA ALA A 75 23.00 -1.77 4.20
C ALA A 75 23.42 -1.18 5.58
N LYS A 76 22.47 -0.98 6.50
CA LYS A 76 22.68 -0.38 7.83
C LYS A 76 23.27 1.04 7.79
N VAL A 77 23.04 1.76 6.69
CA VAL A 77 23.41 3.18 6.53
C VAL A 77 22.45 4.07 7.32
N ILE A 78 21.17 3.68 7.36
CA ILE A 78 20.14 4.35 8.17
C ILE A 78 19.51 3.35 9.14
N THR A 79 18.98 3.86 10.25
CA THR A 79 18.26 3.04 11.24
C THR A 79 16.85 2.72 10.72
N GLY A 80 16.22 1.65 11.25
CA GLY A 80 14.84 1.33 10.94
C GLY A 80 13.89 2.50 11.24
N LYS A 81 14.11 3.21 12.38
CA LYS A 81 13.30 4.40 12.68
C LYS A 81 13.46 5.50 11.63
N ALA A 82 14.69 5.80 11.21
CA ALA A 82 14.90 6.79 10.16
C ALA A 82 14.26 6.37 8.81
N ALA A 83 14.29 5.09 8.49
CA ALA A 83 13.62 4.55 7.31
C ALA A 83 12.08 4.73 7.40
N ASP A 84 11.48 4.42 8.54
CA ASP A 84 10.05 4.60 8.81
C ASP A 84 9.63 6.08 8.73
N ASP A 85 10.40 6.97 9.37
CA ASP A 85 10.16 8.42 9.31
C ASP A 85 10.24 8.95 7.86
N MET A 86 11.23 8.51 7.07
CA MET A 86 11.37 8.88 5.66
C MET A 86 10.19 8.40 4.82
N LEU A 87 9.81 7.11 4.94
CA LEU A 87 8.68 6.54 4.22
C LEU A 87 7.36 7.22 4.61
N THR A 88 7.17 7.57 5.88
CA THR A 88 5.97 8.27 6.36
C THR A 88 5.88 9.68 5.75
N VAL A 89 6.95 10.46 5.78
CA VAL A 89 6.95 11.82 5.23
C VAL A 89 6.76 11.80 3.71
N SER A 90 7.45 10.91 3.01
CA SER A 90 7.31 10.80 1.55
C SER A 90 5.93 10.29 1.14
N SER A 91 5.37 9.30 1.86
CA SER A 91 4.03 8.81 1.58
C SER A 91 2.96 9.89 1.75
N MET A 92 3.08 10.72 2.79
CA MET A 92 2.19 11.85 2.99
C MET A 92 2.26 12.84 1.81
N ALA A 93 3.47 13.23 1.40
CA ALA A 93 3.66 14.12 0.27
C ALA A 93 3.11 13.54 -1.03
N LEU A 94 3.46 12.28 -1.34
CA LEU A 94 3.00 11.59 -2.54
C LEU A 94 1.50 11.32 -2.52
N SER A 95 0.89 11.04 -1.37
CA SER A 95 -0.55 10.88 -1.22
C SER A 95 -1.30 12.19 -1.49
N ILE A 96 -0.80 13.31 -0.98
CA ILE A 96 -1.37 14.63 -1.26
C ILE A 96 -1.29 14.92 -2.78
N VAL A 97 -0.14 14.70 -3.41
CA VAL A 97 0.02 14.90 -4.86
C VAL A 97 -0.90 13.97 -5.65
N LEU A 98 -1.04 12.70 -5.23
CA LEU A 98 -1.96 11.75 -5.84
C LEU A 98 -3.41 12.22 -5.75
N LEU A 99 -3.87 12.63 -4.56
CA LEU A 99 -5.24 13.12 -4.35
C LEU A 99 -5.53 14.39 -5.15
N LEU A 100 -4.59 15.35 -5.16
CA LEU A 100 -4.72 16.57 -5.98
C LEU A 100 -4.74 16.23 -7.47
N GLY A 101 -3.86 15.35 -7.94
CA GLY A 101 -3.86 14.88 -9.33
C GLY A 101 -5.18 14.24 -9.73
N MET A 102 -5.76 13.41 -8.86
CA MET A 102 -7.08 12.81 -9.07
C MET A 102 -8.21 13.84 -9.14
N MET A 103 -8.12 14.93 -8.40
CA MET A 103 -9.11 16.01 -8.44
C MET A 103 -9.02 16.84 -9.73
N ILE A 104 -7.83 17.00 -10.28
CA ILE A 104 -7.57 17.81 -11.48
C ILE A 104 -7.81 17.01 -12.76
N ASP A 105 -7.31 15.77 -12.80
CA ASP A 105 -7.37 14.90 -13.98
C ASP A 105 -7.90 13.50 -13.60
N GLY A 106 -9.16 13.47 -13.16
CA GLY A 106 -9.82 12.23 -12.74
C GLY A 106 -10.14 11.24 -13.87
N GLN A 107 -9.90 11.61 -15.14
CA GLN A 107 -10.27 10.79 -16.29
C GLN A 107 -9.41 9.53 -16.43
N GLU A 108 -8.15 9.55 -16.04
CA GLU A 108 -7.26 8.39 -16.14
C GLU A 108 -7.59 7.28 -15.13
N LEU A 109 -8.22 7.60 -14.01
CA LEU A 109 -8.36 6.69 -12.88
C LEU A 109 -9.79 6.28 -12.52
N TYR A 110 -10.80 6.91 -13.12
CA TYR A 110 -12.24 6.65 -12.87
C TYR A 110 -12.71 6.57 -11.40
N PRO A 111 -11.97 7.04 -10.38
CA PRO A 111 -12.37 6.83 -8.99
C PRO A 111 -13.60 7.65 -8.59
N PHE A 112 -13.95 8.70 -9.36
CA PHE A 112 -14.97 9.67 -8.95
C PHE A 112 -16.32 9.53 -9.64
N LYS A 113 -16.51 8.54 -10.52
CA LYS A 113 -17.79 8.34 -11.21
C LYS A 113 -18.96 8.12 -10.22
N ASP A 114 -18.68 7.50 -9.08
CA ASP A 114 -19.63 7.25 -7.99
C ASP A 114 -19.06 7.72 -6.63
N LEU A 115 -18.45 8.90 -6.60
CA LEU A 115 -17.71 9.41 -5.42
C LEU A 115 -18.52 9.33 -4.11
N LYS A 116 -19.80 9.68 -4.15
CA LYS A 116 -20.67 9.60 -2.96
C LYS A 116 -20.79 8.18 -2.42
N LYS A 117 -20.93 7.18 -3.30
CA LYS A 117 -20.97 5.77 -2.90
C LYS A 117 -19.60 5.30 -2.42
N ALA A 118 -18.54 5.68 -3.11
CA ALA A 118 -17.17 5.34 -2.74
C ALA A 118 -16.84 5.89 -1.34
N ILE A 119 -17.17 7.15 -1.06
CA ILE A 119 -16.99 7.77 0.26
C ILE A 119 -17.83 7.02 1.33
N GLY A 120 -19.11 6.73 1.05
CA GLY A 120 -19.97 6.00 1.99
C GLY A 120 -19.42 4.61 2.33
N ILE A 121 -19.00 3.85 1.32
CA ILE A 121 -18.38 2.53 1.50
C ILE A 121 -17.07 2.66 2.28
N HIS A 122 -16.23 3.64 1.94
CA HIS A 122 -14.96 3.87 2.63
C HIS A 122 -15.17 4.21 4.11
N ILE A 123 -16.07 5.14 4.43
CA ILE A 123 -16.42 5.48 5.82
C ILE A 123 -16.90 4.23 6.57
N MET A 124 -17.71 3.41 5.93
CA MET A 124 -18.19 2.15 6.56
C MET A 124 -17.03 1.20 6.85
N PHE A 125 -16.11 0.98 5.91
CA PHE A 125 -14.95 0.10 6.11
C PHE A 125 -13.99 0.64 7.17
N VAL A 126 -13.71 1.94 7.16
CA VAL A 126 -12.88 2.58 8.18
C VAL A 126 -13.52 2.44 9.55
N ALA A 127 -14.82 2.69 9.67
CA ALA A 127 -15.55 2.51 10.94
C ALA A 127 -15.47 1.07 11.45
N ILE A 128 -15.69 0.08 10.57
CA ILE A 128 -15.59 -1.34 10.92
C ILE A 128 -14.16 -1.68 11.37
N ALA A 129 -13.16 -1.27 10.62
CA ALA A 129 -11.76 -1.52 10.95
C ALA A 129 -11.36 -0.90 12.30
N GLN A 130 -11.77 0.34 12.55
CA GLN A 130 -11.47 1.03 13.80
C GLN A 130 -12.19 0.40 15.01
N ILE A 131 -13.47 0.06 14.87
CA ILE A 131 -14.22 -0.62 15.92
C ILE A 131 -13.60 -1.99 16.21
N SER A 132 -13.15 -2.72 15.19
CA SER A 132 -12.51 -4.03 15.35
C SER A 132 -11.14 -3.94 16.03
N ASN A 133 -10.37 -2.91 15.77
CA ASN A 133 -9.02 -2.72 16.34
C ASN A 133 -9.05 -2.09 17.75
N LEU A 134 -10.10 -1.35 18.08
CA LEU A 134 -10.21 -0.61 19.35
C LEU A 134 -10.00 -1.48 20.59
N PRO A 135 -10.63 -2.67 20.73
CA PRO A 135 -10.43 -3.53 21.89
C PRO A 135 -8.98 -3.99 22.04
N GLN A 136 -8.30 -4.27 20.92
CA GLN A 136 -6.90 -4.71 20.92
C GLN A 136 -5.97 -3.57 21.36
N LEU A 137 -6.19 -2.35 20.90
CA LEU A 137 -5.40 -1.18 21.27
C LEU A 137 -5.58 -0.81 22.76
N ILE A 138 -6.80 -0.93 23.28
CA ILE A 138 -7.07 -0.74 24.70
C ILE A 138 -6.39 -1.84 25.54
N HIS A 139 -6.51 -3.10 25.12
CA HIS A 139 -5.91 -4.22 25.82
C HIS A 139 -4.37 -4.16 25.82
N ALA A 140 -3.77 -3.74 24.72
CA ALA A 140 -2.33 -3.50 24.59
C ALA A 140 -1.85 -2.26 25.37
N GLY A 141 -2.75 -1.46 25.94
CA GLY A 141 -2.43 -0.23 26.66
C GLY A 141 -1.96 0.92 25.76
N ALA A 142 -2.23 0.83 24.46
CA ALA A 142 -1.94 1.89 23.49
C ALA A 142 -2.95 3.03 23.59
N LEU A 143 -4.18 2.73 24.04
CA LEU A 143 -5.23 3.71 24.30
C LEU A 143 -5.75 3.48 25.74
N ARG A 144 -5.47 4.42 26.62
CA ARG A 144 -5.77 4.31 28.07
C ARG A 144 -6.81 5.31 28.55
N THR A 145 -6.93 6.44 27.86
CA THR A 145 -7.83 7.52 28.24
C THR A 145 -8.92 7.73 27.19
N ALA A 146 -10.04 8.35 27.61
CA ALA A 146 -11.11 8.71 26.68
C ALA A 146 -10.62 9.64 25.56
N ASP A 147 -9.71 10.58 25.88
CA ASP A 147 -9.17 11.53 24.91
C ASP A 147 -8.30 10.83 23.87
N GLU A 148 -7.52 9.83 24.26
CA GLU A 148 -6.74 9.00 23.32
C GLU A 148 -7.65 8.21 22.38
N ILE A 149 -8.74 7.64 22.92
CA ILE A 149 -9.73 6.90 22.11
C ILE A 149 -10.42 7.84 21.11
N VAL A 150 -10.87 9.02 21.56
CA VAL A 150 -11.50 10.01 20.69
C VAL A 150 -10.52 10.49 19.62
N SER A 151 -9.29 10.79 20.00
CA SER A 151 -8.25 11.19 19.06
C SER A 151 -7.98 10.11 18.01
N TYR A 152 -7.85 8.85 18.42
CA TYR A 152 -7.72 7.74 17.50
C TYR A 152 -8.88 7.64 16.50
N LEU A 153 -10.12 7.70 16.99
CA LEU A 153 -11.31 7.61 16.14
C LEU A 153 -11.43 8.76 15.13
N LEU A 154 -10.95 9.95 15.49
CA LEU A 154 -10.97 11.13 14.63
C LEU A 154 -9.83 11.19 13.64
N PHE A 155 -8.60 10.86 14.06
CA PHE A 155 -7.40 11.06 13.26
C PHE A 155 -6.96 9.84 12.44
N ALA A 156 -7.23 8.61 12.88
CA ALA A 156 -6.87 7.45 12.11
C ALA A 156 -7.53 7.39 10.71
N PRO A 157 -8.79 7.82 10.49
CA PRO A 157 -9.34 7.95 9.15
C PRO A 157 -8.58 8.95 8.27
N ILE A 158 -8.14 10.06 8.87
CA ILE A 158 -7.37 11.10 8.17
C ILE A 158 -6.00 10.56 7.79
N ASP A 159 -5.33 9.87 8.70
CA ASP A 159 -4.05 9.21 8.45
C ASP A 159 -4.14 8.23 7.27
N ILE A 160 -5.10 7.31 7.32
CA ILE A 160 -5.33 6.34 6.23
C ILE A 160 -5.60 7.05 4.90
N PHE A 161 -6.39 8.13 4.91
CA PHE A 161 -6.78 8.82 3.69
C PHE A 161 -5.71 9.77 3.15
N VAL A 162 -4.98 10.47 4.02
CA VAL A 162 -4.03 11.51 3.61
C VAL A 162 -2.61 10.97 3.55
N VAL A 163 -2.19 10.17 4.55
CA VAL A 163 -0.81 9.70 4.63
C VAL A 163 -0.60 8.42 3.82
N GLN A 164 -1.57 7.50 3.86
CA GLN A 164 -1.41 6.15 3.31
C GLN A 164 -2.11 5.93 1.96
N SER A 165 -2.73 6.96 1.38
CA SER A 165 -3.44 6.83 0.09
C SER A 165 -2.57 6.30 -1.03
N ILE A 166 -1.29 6.70 -1.09
CA ILE A 166 -0.35 6.24 -2.11
C ILE A 166 -0.18 4.71 -2.08
N TYR A 167 -0.14 4.13 -0.87
CA TYR A 167 0.02 2.70 -0.67
C TYR A 167 -1.27 1.94 -1.04
N PHE A 168 -2.38 2.28 -0.40
CA PHE A 168 -3.66 1.59 -0.62
C PHE A 168 -4.15 1.73 -2.06
N PHE A 169 -4.07 2.93 -2.62
CA PHE A 169 -4.50 3.13 -4.00
C PHE A 169 -3.61 2.38 -4.98
N GLY A 170 -2.29 2.35 -4.73
CA GLY A 170 -1.37 1.59 -5.55
C GLY A 170 -1.68 0.10 -5.57
N GLU A 171 -1.92 -0.46 -4.40
CA GLU A 171 -2.30 -1.85 -4.26
C GLU A 171 -3.61 -2.15 -4.98
N GLU A 172 -4.66 -1.37 -4.72
CA GLU A 172 -5.97 -1.56 -5.33
C GLU A 172 -5.97 -1.37 -6.85
N TYR A 173 -5.20 -0.41 -7.36
CA TYR A 173 -5.06 -0.22 -8.80
C TYR A 173 -4.51 -1.46 -9.50
N ALA A 174 -3.50 -2.08 -8.94
CA ALA A 174 -2.91 -3.28 -9.53
C ALA A 174 -3.85 -4.50 -9.41
N TRP A 175 -4.34 -4.76 -8.19
CA TRP A 175 -5.11 -5.97 -7.92
C TRP A 175 -6.52 -5.90 -8.51
N ARG A 176 -7.29 -4.85 -8.16
CA ARG A 176 -8.70 -4.72 -8.57
C ARG A 176 -8.82 -4.02 -9.93
N GLY A 177 -8.01 -3.00 -10.19
CA GLY A 177 -8.05 -2.26 -11.45
C GLY A 177 -7.51 -3.06 -12.64
N CYS A 178 -6.42 -3.82 -12.47
CA CYS A 178 -5.76 -4.48 -13.59
C CYS A 178 -5.87 -6.01 -13.57
N LEU A 179 -5.55 -6.66 -12.47
CA LEU A 179 -5.42 -8.13 -12.44
C LEU A 179 -6.78 -8.83 -12.35
N GLN A 180 -7.69 -8.33 -11.53
CA GLN A 180 -9.01 -8.92 -11.32
C GLN A 180 -9.77 -9.09 -12.62
N GLY A 181 -9.86 -8.04 -13.43
CA GLY A 181 -10.57 -8.09 -14.71
C GLY A 181 -9.99 -9.14 -15.66
N ARG A 182 -8.67 -9.28 -15.70
CA ARG A 182 -7.99 -10.29 -16.54
C ARG A 182 -8.28 -11.71 -16.05
N LEU A 183 -8.22 -11.96 -14.76
CA LEU A 183 -8.55 -13.26 -14.17
C LEU A 183 -10.02 -13.61 -14.41
N GLN A 184 -10.93 -12.65 -14.28
CA GLN A 184 -12.35 -12.85 -14.53
C GLN A 184 -12.65 -13.15 -16.01
N ASN A 185 -11.91 -12.54 -16.93
CA ASN A 185 -12.05 -12.81 -18.37
C ASN A 185 -11.57 -14.21 -18.75
N ILE A 186 -10.54 -14.74 -18.08
CA ILE A 186 -9.98 -16.07 -18.38
C ILE A 186 -10.76 -17.18 -17.66
N PHE A 187 -11.07 -17.01 -16.39
CA PHE A 187 -11.59 -18.05 -15.50
C PHE A 187 -13.06 -17.86 -15.11
N GLY A 188 -13.71 -16.80 -15.62
CA GLY A 188 -15.06 -16.42 -15.23
C GLY A 188 -15.11 -15.61 -13.93
N LYS A 189 -16.24 -14.92 -13.72
CA LYS A 189 -16.40 -13.91 -12.65
C LYS A 189 -16.06 -14.43 -11.24
N ARG A 190 -16.59 -15.61 -10.87
CA ARG A 190 -16.42 -16.18 -9.52
C ARG A 190 -15.01 -16.70 -9.31
N MET A 191 -14.51 -17.52 -10.22
CA MET A 191 -13.17 -18.10 -10.10
C MET A 191 -12.07 -17.03 -10.19
N GLY A 192 -12.27 -16.01 -11.02
CA GLY A 192 -11.33 -14.90 -11.10
C GLY A 192 -11.14 -14.15 -9.77
N VAL A 193 -12.21 -13.98 -8.99
CA VAL A 193 -12.12 -13.36 -7.64
C VAL A 193 -11.44 -14.30 -6.64
N ILE A 194 -11.77 -15.58 -6.65
CA ILE A 194 -11.14 -16.58 -5.77
C ILE A 194 -9.63 -16.66 -6.03
N LEU A 195 -9.24 -16.76 -7.31
CA LEU A 195 -7.85 -16.79 -7.71
C LEU A 195 -7.11 -15.50 -7.32
N LEU A 196 -7.76 -14.35 -7.49
CA LEU A 196 -7.18 -13.09 -7.04
C LEU A 196 -6.91 -13.10 -5.52
N GLY A 197 -7.87 -13.58 -4.72
CA GLY A 197 -7.70 -13.70 -3.27
C GLY A 197 -6.51 -14.59 -2.89
N ILE A 198 -6.36 -15.74 -3.55
CA ILE A 198 -5.23 -16.65 -3.33
C ILE A 198 -3.90 -15.98 -3.70
N ILE A 199 -3.84 -15.34 -4.88
CA ILE A 199 -2.63 -14.64 -5.34
C ILE A 199 -2.27 -13.50 -4.40
N TRP A 200 -3.25 -12.74 -3.94
CA TRP A 200 -3.07 -11.61 -3.02
C TRP A 200 -2.56 -12.08 -1.66
N GLU A 201 -3.08 -13.19 -1.14
CA GLU A 201 -2.62 -13.80 0.10
C GLU A 201 -1.18 -14.34 0.00
N LEU A 202 -0.85 -15.02 -1.11
CA LEU A 202 0.51 -15.48 -1.38
C LEU A 202 1.51 -14.32 -1.48
N TRP A 203 1.04 -13.15 -1.93
CA TRP A 203 1.87 -11.95 -1.99
C TRP A 203 2.25 -11.43 -0.59
N HIS A 204 1.42 -11.65 0.45
CA HIS A 204 1.73 -11.28 1.83
C HIS A 204 2.75 -12.21 2.51
N MET A 205 3.02 -13.39 1.97
CA MET A 205 3.90 -14.38 2.62
C MET A 205 5.26 -13.81 3.07
N PRO A 206 5.97 -12.95 2.31
CA PRO A 206 7.24 -12.39 2.78
C PRO A 206 7.13 -11.63 4.10
N LEU A 207 5.99 -10.95 4.37
CA LEU A 207 5.75 -10.25 5.63
C LEU A 207 5.61 -11.22 6.80
N TRP A 208 4.99 -12.35 6.60
CA TRP A 208 4.77 -13.34 7.66
C TRP A 208 6.09 -13.95 8.14
N PHE A 209 7.01 -14.19 7.23
CA PHE A 209 8.35 -14.69 7.60
C PHE A 209 9.15 -13.65 8.38
N GLN A 210 8.93 -12.35 8.14
CA GLN A 210 9.56 -11.28 8.91
C GLN A 210 9.07 -11.22 10.37
N ILE A 211 7.79 -11.54 10.60
CA ILE A 211 7.16 -11.48 11.92
C ILE A 211 7.40 -12.76 12.73
N SER A 212 7.63 -13.88 12.04
CA SER A 212 7.68 -15.21 12.64
C SER A 212 9.08 -15.63 13.15
N GLU A 213 10.11 -14.83 12.90
CA GLU A 213 11.43 -15.09 13.48
C GLU A 213 11.45 -14.67 14.96
N PRO A 214 11.75 -15.62 15.90
CA PRO A 214 11.77 -15.37 17.34
C PRO A 214 12.91 -14.45 17.77
#